data_5a73bcddffee088a2082afd56f6b543e
#
_entry.id   5a73bcddffee088a2082afd56f6b543e
#
_cell.length_a   1.000
_cell.length_b   1.000
_cell.length_c   1.000
_cell.angle_alpha   90.00
_cell.angle_beta   90.00
_cell.angle_gamma   90.00
#
_symmetry.space_group_name_H-M   'P 1'
#
loop_
_entity.id
_entity.type
_entity.pdbx_description
1 polymer ?
#
loop_
_entity_poly.entity_id
_entity_poly.type
_entity_poly.pdbx_seq_one_letter_code
_entity_poly.pdbx_strand_id
1 'polypeptide(L)'
;MVPYKLTKDGFESQIGTNHLGHFALTGQLLDLLKRTPKSRVVNVSSMAHKSGVMDFDNLLYINGEGYTPIKAYSRSKLSNLLFTYELQRFFEANKLDCIALAAHPGVSDTNLFNHAAPKWLMKILRPLFLLMVQPADMGVLPELRASVDPNAKGSEYYGPNGKREIKGYPVLVEPTKEARDIEAARKLWEISEKLTSVVYN
;
A
#
# COMPACT_ATOMS: atom_id res chain seq x y z
N MET A 1 -5.59 1.18 11.24
CA MET A 1 -7.02 0.82 11.12
C MET A 1 -7.82 1.76 12.00
N VAL A 2 -8.80 2.44 11.44
CA VAL A 2 -9.57 3.50 12.14
C VAL A 2 -11.07 3.28 11.95
N PRO A 3 -11.93 3.83 12.82
CA PRO A 3 -13.38 3.90 12.58
C PRO A 3 -13.70 4.61 11.28
N TYR A 4 -14.92 4.36 10.74
CA TYR A 4 -15.37 5.05 9.55
C TYR A 4 -15.36 6.56 9.76
N LYS A 5 -14.71 7.27 8.87
CA LYS A 5 -14.71 8.72 8.77
C LYS A 5 -14.35 9.14 7.34
N LEU A 6 -14.71 10.34 6.99
CA LEU A 6 -14.34 10.93 5.70
C LEU A 6 -13.11 11.85 5.85
N THR A 7 -12.33 11.96 4.77
CA THR A 7 -11.33 13.02 4.61
C THR A 7 -12.02 14.37 4.37
N LYS A 8 -11.27 15.46 4.32
CA LYS A 8 -11.82 16.78 3.95
C LYS A 8 -12.40 16.79 2.54
N ASP A 9 -11.88 15.95 1.66
CA ASP A 9 -12.33 15.82 0.28
C ASP A 9 -13.52 14.86 0.11
N GLY A 10 -14.06 14.32 1.22
CA GLY A 10 -15.23 13.45 1.20
C GLY A 10 -14.95 11.96 0.94
N PHE A 11 -13.69 11.52 0.92
CA PHE A 11 -13.32 10.12 0.72
C PHE A 11 -13.31 9.35 2.03
N GLU A 12 -13.61 8.04 2.00
CA GLU A 12 -13.35 7.18 3.16
C GLU A 12 -11.85 7.28 3.52
N SER A 13 -11.56 7.44 4.80
CA SER A 13 -10.25 7.91 5.25
C SER A 13 -9.09 6.96 4.99
N GLN A 14 -9.31 5.64 4.95
CA GLN A 14 -8.22 4.69 4.70
C GLN A 14 -7.89 4.60 3.20
N ILE A 15 -8.90 4.51 2.32
CA ILE A 15 -8.66 4.54 0.88
C ILE A 15 -8.19 5.93 0.43
N GLY A 16 -8.77 6.98 0.99
CA GLY A 16 -8.41 8.37 0.68
C GLY A 16 -6.94 8.67 1.02
N THR A 17 -6.50 8.29 2.22
CA THR A 17 -5.12 8.55 2.67
C THR A 17 -4.12 7.57 2.06
N ASN A 18 -4.42 6.26 2.11
CA ASN A 18 -3.44 5.23 1.76
C ASN A 18 -3.28 5.02 0.25
N HIS A 19 -4.31 5.35 -0.54
CA HIS A 19 -4.29 5.15 -1.99
C HIS A 19 -4.48 6.46 -2.76
N LEU A 20 -5.63 7.13 -2.67
CA LEU A 20 -5.92 8.31 -3.49
C LEU A 20 -4.93 9.45 -3.27
N GLY A 21 -4.51 9.67 -2.02
CA GLY A 21 -3.48 10.65 -1.69
C GLY A 21 -2.13 10.32 -2.32
N HIS A 22 -1.71 9.06 -2.31
CA HIS A 22 -0.46 8.62 -2.96
C HIS A 22 -0.57 8.65 -4.49
N PHE A 23 -1.72 8.26 -5.03
CA PHE A 23 -2.01 8.40 -6.46
C PHE A 23 -1.86 9.86 -6.89
N ALA A 24 -2.58 10.78 -6.22
CA ALA A 24 -2.53 12.20 -6.55
C ALA A 24 -1.11 12.79 -6.41
N LEU A 25 -0.40 12.47 -5.32
CA LEU A 25 0.96 12.94 -5.09
C LEU A 25 1.91 12.46 -6.20
N THR A 26 1.84 11.18 -6.57
CA THR A 26 2.68 10.61 -7.63
C THR A 26 2.40 11.28 -8.98
N GLY A 27 1.12 11.50 -9.33
CA GLY A 27 0.75 12.19 -10.56
C GLY A 27 1.22 13.65 -10.59
N GLN A 28 1.13 14.36 -9.46
CA GLN A 28 1.64 15.74 -9.37
C GLN A 28 3.18 15.80 -9.48
N LEU A 29 3.88 14.76 -9.10
CA LEU A 29 5.34 14.67 -9.22
C LEU A 29 5.79 14.00 -10.53
N LEU A 30 4.88 13.62 -11.42
CA LEU A 30 5.17 12.82 -12.60
C LEU A 30 6.22 13.47 -13.51
N ASP A 31 6.11 14.79 -13.76
CA ASP A 31 7.07 15.51 -14.59
C ASP A 31 8.49 15.55 -13.98
N LEU A 32 8.57 15.57 -12.65
CA LEU A 32 9.86 15.48 -11.96
C LEU A 32 10.43 14.06 -12.09
N LEU A 33 9.59 13.03 -11.89
CA LEU A 33 9.98 11.64 -12.06
C LEU A 33 10.49 11.37 -13.48
N LYS A 34 9.77 11.84 -14.52
CA LYS A 34 10.16 11.71 -15.92
C LYS A 34 11.53 12.34 -16.25
N ARG A 35 11.85 13.46 -15.60
CA ARG A 35 13.11 14.19 -15.82
C ARG A 35 14.26 13.68 -14.96
N THR A 36 13.99 12.82 -13.99
CA THR A 36 15.00 12.29 -13.06
C THR A 36 15.35 10.85 -13.48
N PRO A 37 16.53 10.62 -14.08
CA PRO A 37 16.94 9.28 -14.48
C PRO A 37 16.93 8.29 -13.32
N LYS A 38 16.46 7.06 -13.58
CA LYS A 38 16.36 5.97 -12.61
C LYS A 38 15.52 6.31 -11.38
N SER A 39 14.55 7.19 -11.54
CA SER A 39 13.63 7.54 -10.45
C SER A 39 12.76 6.35 -10.04
N ARG A 40 12.32 6.35 -8.79
CA ARG A 40 11.55 5.23 -8.20
C ARG A 40 10.33 5.74 -7.47
N VAL A 41 9.26 4.98 -7.59
CA VAL A 41 8.07 5.11 -6.74
C VAL A 41 7.94 3.82 -5.94
N VAL A 42 8.04 3.90 -4.62
CA VAL A 42 7.90 2.77 -3.71
C VAL A 42 6.62 2.91 -2.91
N ASN A 43 5.63 2.06 -3.20
CA ASN A 43 4.35 2.06 -2.52
C ASN A 43 4.38 1.10 -1.32
N VAL A 44 4.00 1.61 -0.15
CA VAL A 44 3.91 0.78 1.05
C VAL A 44 2.57 0.06 1.10
N SER A 45 2.62 -1.26 0.93
CA SER A 45 1.49 -2.16 1.10
C SER A 45 1.48 -2.80 2.50
N SER A 46 0.89 -3.95 2.66
CA SER A 46 0.81 -4.73 3.90
C SER A 46 0.41 -6.16 3.58
N MET A 47 0.73 -7.10 4.46
CA MET A 47 0.14 -8.46 4.42
C MET A 47 -1.40 -8.44 4.42
N ALA A 48 -2.01 -7.37 4.92
CA ALA A 48 -3.45 -7.19 4.90
C ALA A 48 -4.04 -7.17 3.48
N HIS A 49 -3.25 -6.89 2.43
CA HIS A 49 -3.72 -6.98 1.04
C HIS A 49 -4.26 -8.36 0.70
N LYS A 50 -3.76 -9.42 1.37
CA LYS A 50 -4.19 -10.82 1.16
C LYS A 50 -5.66 -11.07 1.48
N SER A 51 -6.28 -10.22 2.30
CA SER A 51 -7.72 -10.23 2.59
C SER A 51 -8.48 -9.05 1.96
N GLY A 52 -7.81 -8.28 1.11
CA GLY A 52 -8.42 -7.16 0.40
C GLY A 52 -9.38 -7.65 -0.69
N VAL A 53 -10.50 -6.98 -0.82
CA VAL A 53 -11.49 -7.20 -1.89
C VAL A 53 -11.79 -5.86 -2.56
N MET A 54 -11.62 -5.81 -3.88
CA MET A 54 -12.00 -4.64 -4.67
C MET A 54 -13.49 -4.73 -5.00
N ASP A 55 -14.26 -3.87 -4.36
CA ASP A 55 -15.67 -3.65 -4.65
C ASP A 55 -15.77 -2.26 -5.26
N PHE A 56 -15.85 -2.20 -6.57
CA PHE A 56 -15.86 -0.93 -7.31
C PHE A 56 -17.21 -0.21 -7.26
N ASP A 57 -18.29 -0.91 -6.93
CA ASP A 57 -19.60 -0.30 -6.78
C ASP A 57 -19.72 0.45 -5.46
N ASN A 58 -18.94 0.03 -4.46
CA ASN A 58 -18.84 0.69 -3.15
C ASN A 58 -17.37 0.86 -2.70
N LEU A 59 -16.51 1.38 -3.56
CA LEU A 59 -15.07 1.56 -3.28
C LEU A 59 -14.82 2.39 -2.03
N LEU A 60 -15.62 3.45 -1.84
CA LEU A 60 -15.46 4.44 -0.77
C LEU A 60 -16.34 4.15 0.46
N TYR A 61 -17.03 3.00 0.53
CA TYR A 61 -17.94 2.68 1.63
C TYR A 61 -18.96 3.81 1.88
N ILE A 62 -19.71 4.18 0.84
CA ILE A 62 -20.66 5.29 0.89
C ILE A 62 -21.58 5.13 2.12
N ASN A 63 -21.71 6.21 2.91
CA ASN A 63 -22.44 6.23 4.18
C ASN A 63 -22.02 5.14 5.18
N GLY A 64 -20.82 4.56 5.04
CA GLY A 64 -20.32 3.50 5.90
C GLY A 64 -20.89 2.11 5.58
N GLU A 65 -21.59 1.93 4.49
CA GLU A 65 -22.19 0.66 4.13
C GLU A 65 -21.12 -0.43 3.95
N GLY A 66 -21.28 -1.55 4.65
CA GLY A 66 -20.34 -2.68 4.64
C GLY A 66 -18.97 -2.42 5.23
N TYR A 67 -18.75 -1.22 5.82
CA TYR A 67 -17.47 -0.83 6.40
C TYR A 67 -17.12 -1.69 7.62
N THR A 68 -15.87 -2.14 7.65
CA THR A 68 -15.16 -2.48 8.88
C THR A 68 -13.73 -1.96 8.78
N PRO A 69 -13.09 -1.56 9.88
CA PRO A 69 -11.73 -1.02 9.84
C PRO A 69 -10.72 -1.93 9.11
N ILE A 70 -10.85 -3.24 9.28
CA ILE A 70 -9.94 -4.20 8.64
C ILE A 70 -10.23 -4.36 7.14
N LYS A 71 -11.51 -4.41 6.73
CA LYS A 71 -11.87 -4.51 5.30
C LYS A 71 -11.38 -3.29 4.52
N ALA A 72 -11.62 -2.08 5.05
CA ALA A 72 -11.19 -0.85 4.40
C ALA A 72 -9.66 -0.74 4.35
N TYR A 73 -8.96 -1.10 5.43
CA TYR A 73 -7.50 -1.15 5.44
C TYR A 73 -6.97 -2.15 4.41
N SER A 74 -7.49 -3.38 4.40
CA SER A 74 -7.07 -4.43 3.46
C SER A 74 -7.30 -4.02 2.01
N ARG A 75 -8.46 -3.42 1.71
CA ARG A 75 -8.78 -2.85 0.40
C ARG A 75 -7.77 -1.77 0.01
N SER A 76 -7.46 -0.83 0.91
CA SER A 76 -6.51 0.24 0.62
C SER A 76 -5.09 -0.28 0.33
N LYS A 77 -4.69 -1.39 0.98
CA LYS A 77 -3.36 -2.00 0.76
C LYS A 77 -3.30 -2.86 -0.49
N LEU A 78 -4.42 -3.48 -0.88
CA LEU A 78 -4.57 -4.11 -2.20
C LEU A 78 -4.54 -3.04 -3.31
N SER A 79 -5.22 -1.91 -3.11
CA SER A 79 -5.19 -0.77 -4.05
C SER A 79 -3.78 -0.26 -4.30
N ASN A 80 -2.92 -0.23 -3.27
CA ASN A 80 -1.52 0.19 -3.45
C ASN A 80 -0.73 -0.78 -4.34
N LEU A 81 -0.98 -2.08 -4.28
CA LEU A 81 -0.34 -3.05 -5.18
C LEU A 81 -0.87 -2.93 -6.61
N LEU A 82 -2.20 -2.84 -6.78
CA LEU A 82 -2.81 -2.61 -8.10
C LEU A 82 -2.26 -1.34 -8.75
N PHE A 83 -2.17 -0.25 -7.98
CA PHE A 83 -1.58 1.01 -8.43
C PHE A 83 -0.10 0.85 -8.81
N THR A 84 0.70 0.14 -8.01
CA THR A 84 2.12 -0.09 -8.30
C THR A 84 2.30 -0.78 -9.64
N TYR A 85 1.53 -1.83 -9.90
CA TYR A 85 1.66 -2.59 -11.14
C TYR A 85 1.13 -1.83 -12.36
N GLU A 86 0.06 -1.05 -12.21
CA GLU A 86 -0.43 -0.21 -13.31
C GLU A 86 0.53 0.95 -13.59
N LEU A 87 1.09 1.56 -12.56
CA LEU A 87 2.10 2.61 -12.71
C LEU A 87 3.36 2.09 -13.42
N GLN A 88 3.79 0.87 -13.13
CA GLN A 88 4.90 0.26 -13.86
C GLN A 88 4.55 0.07 -15.34
N ARG A 89 3.35 -0.43 -15.66
CA ARG A 89 2.88 -0.54 -17.05
C ARG A 89 2.83 0.81 -17.74
N PHE A 90 2.38 1.84 -17.04
CA PHE A 90 2.40 3.21 -17.56
C PHE A 90 3.83 3.68 -17.88
N PHE A 91 4.79 3.45 -16.99
CA PHE A 91 6.19 3.82 -17.23
C PHE A 91 6.77 3.09 -18.44
N GLU A 92 6.54 1.79 -18.56
CA GLU A 92 7.00 0.97 -19.69
C GLU A 92 6.38 1.40 -21.02
N ALA A 93 5.06 1.61 -21.05
CA ALA A 93 4.34 2.06 -22.26
C ALA A 93 4.85 3.42 -22.77
N ASN A 94 5.24 4.31 -21.85
CA ASN A 94 5.78 5.63 -22.18
C ASN A 94 7.32 5.66 -22.27
N LYS A 95 7.99 4.50 -22.15
CA LYS A 95 9.46 4.36 -22.23
C LYS A 95 10.20 5.28 -21.26
N LEU A 96 9.67 5.43 -20.05
CA LEU A 96 10.25 6.28 -19.01
C LEU A 96 11.34 5.51 -18.24
N ASP A 97 12.43 6.19 -17.88
CA ASP A 97 13.49 5.63 -17.02
C ASP A 97 13.09 5.74 -15.54
N CYS A 98 11.92 5.16 -15.23
CA CYS A 98 11.31 5.14 -13.91
C CYS A 98 10.87 3.73 -13.58
N ILE A 99 10.91 3.34 -12.31
CA ILE A 99 10.34 2.07 -11.85
C ILE A 99 9.38 2.27 -10.69
N ALA A 100 8.31 1.48 -10.68
CA ALA A 100 7.37 1.37 -9.58
C ALA A 100 7.55 0.05 -8.87
N LEU A 101 7.68 0.11 -7.54
CA LEU A 101 7.90 -1.03 -6.66
C LEU A 101 6.94 -0.97 -5.48
N ALA A 102 6.81 -2.09 -4.81
CA ALA A 102 6.06 -2.15 -3.55
C ALA A 102 6.91 -2.79 -2.45
N ALA A 103 6.58 -2.44 -1.20
CA ALA A 103 7.16 -3.09 -0.03
C ALA A 103 6.13 -3.19 1.10
N HIS A 104 6.37 -4.11 2.04
CA HIS A 104 5.64 -4.14 3.30
C HIS A 104 6.56 -4.45 4.48
N PRO A 105 6.34 -3.81 5.63
CA PRO A 105 7.22 -3.91 6.79
C PRO A 105 7.02 -5.20 7.61
N GLY A 106 6.24 -6.16 7.15
CA GLY A 106 5.80 -7.26 8.01
C GLY A 106 4.87 -6.76 9.11
N VAL A 107 5.02 -7.33 10.32
CA VAL A 107 4.35 -6.85 11.53
C VAL A 107 5.40 -6.19 12.42
N SER A 108 5.45 -4.87 12.41
CA SER A 108 6.36 -4.08 13.23
C SER A 108 5.63 -3.36 14.36
N ASP A 109 6.37 -3.06 15.44
CA ASP A 109 5.85 -2.32 16.59
C ASP A 109 5.57 -0.86 16.18
N THR A 110 4.39 -0.68 15.60
CA THR A 110 3.89 0.63 15.17
C THR A 110 2.57 0.91 15.86
N ASN A 111 2.17 2.17 15.89
CA ASN A 111 0.89 2.61 16.49
C ASN A 111 -0.37 2.04 15.79
N LEU A 112 -0.20 1.18 14.79
CA LEU A 112 -1.30 0.60 14.01
C LEU A 112 -2.30 -0.18 14.85
N PHE A 113 -1.84 -0.81 15.94
CA PHE A 113 -2.65 -1.65 16.81
C PHE A 113 -3.20 -0.94 18.06
N ASN A 114 -2.85 0.32 18.27
CA ASN A 114 -3.29 1.07 19.47
C ASN A 114 -4.82 1.21 19.62
N HIS A 115 -5.56 0.98 18.55
CA HIS A 115 -7.03 1.02 18.53
C HIS A 115 -7.68 -0.38 18.41
N ALA A 116 -6.88 -1.47 18.44
CA ALA A 116 -7.39 -2.82 18.21
C ALA A 116 -8.02 -3.47 19.45
N ALA A 117 -7.66 -3.00 20.65
CA ALA A 117 -8.19 -3.53 21.92
C ALA A 117 -8.15 -2.47 23.03
N PRO A 118 -8.90 -2.66 24.14
CA PRO A 118 -8.84 -1.79 25.31
C PRO A 118 -7.40 -1.66 25.85
N LYS A 119 -7.03 -0.45 26.27
CA LYS A 119 -5.65 -0.13 26.72
C LYS A 119 -5.12 -1.05 27.81
N TRP A 120 -5.98 -1.48 28.74
CA TRP A 120 -5.59 -2.39 29.82
C TRP A 120 -5.22 -3.77 29.32
N LEU A 121 -5.97 -4.31 28.34
CA LEU A 121 -5.70 -5.61 27.73
C LEU A 121 -4.42 -5.57 26.89
N MET A 122 -4.22 -4.48 26.14
CA MET A 122 -2.96 -4.26 25.40
C MET A 122 -1.75 -4.21 26.33
N LYS A 123 -1.87 -3.61 27.52
CA LYS A 123 -0.78 -3.57 28.49
C LYS A 123 -0.37 -4.96 28.98
N ILE A 124 -1.34 -5.86 29.18
CA ILE A 124 -1.10 -7.25 29.61
C ILE A 124 -0.50 -8.09 28.45
N LEU A 125 -1.03 -7.92 27.24
CA LEU A 125 -0.61 -8.71 26.08
C LEU A 125 0.64 -8.18 25.39
N ARG A 126 1.10 -6.97 25.73
CA ARG A 126 2.25 -6.30 25.11
C ARG A 126 3.53 -7.17 25.10
N PRO A 127 3.94 -7.85 26.18
CA PRO A 127 5.14 -8.68 26.16
C PRO A 127 5.05 -9.82 25.13
N LEU A 128 3.88 -10.47 25.06
CA LEU A 128 3.62 -11.55 24.09
C LEU A 128 3.56 -11.00 22.65
N PHE A 129 2.95 -9.82 22.47
CA PHE A 129 2.90 -9.14 21.18
C PHE A 129 4.31 -8.77 20.68
N LEU A 130 5.18 -8.24 21.56
CA LEU A 130 6.57 -7.88 21.23
C LEU A 130 7.42 -9.09 20.78
N LEU A 131 7.09 -10.31 21.21
CA LEU A 131 7.73 -11.53 20.69
C LEU A 131 7.31 -11.84 19.24
N MET A 132 6.15 -11.39 18.82
CA MET A 132 5.59 -11.66 17.49
C MET A 132 5.93 -10.59 16.46
N VAL A 133 6.20 -9.36 16.88
CA VAL A 133 6.53 -8.24 16.00
C VAL A 133 8.04 -8.03 15.90
N GLN A 134 8.47 -7.30 14.89
CA GLN A 134 9.85 -6.85 14.77
C GLN A 134 9.99 -5.37 15.17
N PRO A 135 11.19 -4.94 15.61
CA PRO A 135 11.48 -3.54 15.83
C PRO A 135 11.28 -2.70 14.57
N ALA A 136 11.02 -1.40 14.71
CA ALA A 136 10.73 -0.53 13.60
C ALA A 136 11.88 -0.39 12.59
N ASP A 137 13.13 -0.45 13.07
CA ASP A 137 14.35 -0.45 12.25
C ASP A 137 14.47 -1.69 11.36
N MET A 138 13.97 -2.84 11.81
CA MET A 138 13.85 -4.03 10.96
C MET A 138 12.66 -3.92 10.00
N GLY A 139 11.57 -3.29 10.45
CA GLY A 139 10.37 -3.10 9.63
C GLY A 139 10.59 -2.20 8.42
N VAL A 140 11.53 -1.25 8.47
CA VAL A 140 11.82 -0.34 7.36
C VAL A 140 12.70 -0.96 6.26
N LEU A 141 13.36 -2.09 6.53
CA LEU A 141 14.33 -2.66 5.59
C LEU A 141 13.75 -3.04 4.22
N PRO A 142 12.53 -3.60 4.08
CA PRO A 142 11.94 -3.84 2.76
C PRO A 142 11.75 -2.57 1.94
N GLU A 143 11.29 -1.48 2.55
CA GLU A 143 11.11 -0.18 1.92
C GLU A 143 12.47 0.43 1.52
N LEU A 144 13.46 0.33 2.38
CA LEU A 144 14.82 0.78 2.06
C LEU A 144 15.40 -0.02 0.90
N ARG A 145 15.28 -1.36 0.94
CA ARG A 145 15.75 -2.20 -0.17
C ARG A 145 15.10 -1.82 -1.49
N ALA A 146 13.78 -1.71 -1.52
CA ALA A 146 13.06 -1.27 -2.72
C ALA A 146 13.55 0.10 -3.22
N SER A 147 13.90 1.00 -2.29
CA SER A 147 14.32 2.36 -2.62
C SER A 147 15.74 2.45 -3.17
N VAL A 148 16.68 1.63 -2.69
CA VAL A 148 18.12 1.83 -2.97
C VAL A 148 18.84 0.66 -3.62
N ASP A 149 18.25 -0.55 -3.67
CA ASP A 149 18.92 -1.71 -4.30
C ASP A 149 19.14 -1.43 -5.80
N PRO A 150 20.41 -1.37 -6.28
CA PRO A 150 20.68 -1.05 -7.68
C PRO A 150 20.17 -2.11 -8.66
N ASN A 151 19.89 -3.32 -8.18
CA ASN A 151 19.40 -4.42 -8.98
C ASN A 151 17.87 -4.56 -8.96
N ALA A 152 17.15 -3.70 -8.21
CA ALA A 152 15.71 -3.73 -8.13
C ALA A 152 15.07 -3.45 -9.49
N LYS A 153 14.02 -4.19 -9.82
CA LYS A 153 13.28 -4.08 -11.07
C LYS A 153 11.85 -3.62 -10.81
N GLY A 154 11.27 -2.96 -11.81
CA GLY A 154 9.86 -2.58 -11.75
C GLY A 154 8.94 -3.76 -11.45
N SER A 155 7.85 -3.51 -10.76
CA SER A 155 6.87 -4.51 -10.29
C SER A 155 7.38 -5.49 -9.22
N GLU A 156 8.57 -5.31 -8.67
CA GLU A 156 9.01 -6.12 -7.53
C GLU A 156 8.29 -5.72 -6.26
N TYR A 157 8.02 -6.72 -5.43
CA TYR A 157 7.40 -6.57 -4.12
C TYR A 157 8.31 -7.14 -3.04
N TYR A 158 8.66 -6.33 -2.05
CA TYR A 158 9.59 -6.70 -0.98
C TYR A 158 8.87 -6.87 0.34
N GLY A 159 9.28 -7.89 1.09
CA GLY A 159 8.78 -8.14 2.45
C GLY A 159 9.78 -8.96 3.26
N PRO A 160 9.51 -9.21 4.56
CA PRO A 160 10.39 -10.01 5.40
C PRO A 160 10.42 -11.50 5.02
N ASN A 161 11.59 -12.15 5.15
CA ASN A 161 11.81 -13.55 4.80
C ASN A 161 11.33 -14.57 5.86
N GLY A 162 10.83 -14.11 6.99
CA GLY A 162 10.38 -15.01 8.06
C GLY A 162 9.03 -15.65 7.80
N LYS A 163 8.65 -16.57 8.69
CA LYS A 163 7.39 -17.32 8.56
C LYS A 163 6.20 -16.39 8.37
N ARG A 164 5.41 -16.61 7.30
CA ARG A 164 4.28 -15.78 6.90
C ARG A 164 4.63 -14.31 6.67
N GLU A 165 5.86 -13.99 6.35
CA GLU A 165 6.33 -12.62 6.12
C GLU A 165 6.11 -11.67 7.32
N ILE A 166 6.05 -12.22 8.55
CA ILE A 166 5.77 -11.43 9.76
C ILE A 166 6.97 -10.59 10.16
N LYS A 167 8.18 -11.17 10.12
CA LYS A 167 9.46 -10.53 10.51
C LYS A 167 10.61 -11.14 9.75
N GLY A 168 11.76 -10.44 9.71
CA GLY A 168 12.99 -10.93 9.09
C GLY A 168 13.60 -9.90 8.14
N TYR A 169 14.60 -10.36 7.38
CA TYR A 169 15.29 -9.53 6.40
C TYR A 169 14.49 -9.40 5.09
N PRO A 170 14.70 -8.33 4.33
CA PRO A 170 13.96 -8.06 3.10
C PRO A 170 14.30 -9.07 1.99
N VAL A 171 13.28 -9.67 1.41
CA VAL A 171 13.36 -10.53 0.22
C VAL A 171 12.24 -10.17 -0.76
N LEU A 172 12.33 -10.67 -1.97
CA LEU A 172 11.19 -10.66 -2.89
C LEU A 172 10.10 -11.58 -2.36
N VAL A 173 8.87 -11.09 -2.34
CA VAL A 173 7.68 -11.83 -1.91
C VAL A 173 6.61 -11.78 -2.99
N GLU A 174 5.70 -12.76 -2.97
CA GLU A 174 4.63 -12.84 -3.96
C GLU A 174 3.34 -12.22 -3.41
N PRO A 175 2.73 -11.30 -4.17
CA PRO A 175 1.40 -10.79 -3.86
C PRO A 175 0.34 -11.84 -4.18
N THR A 176 -0.91 -11.57 -3.79
CA THR A 176 -2.04 -12.40 -4.23
C THR A 176 -2.33 -12.23 -5.73
N LYS A 177 -3.13 -13.14 -6.29
CA LYS A 177 -3.58 -13.07 -7.69
C LYS A 177 -4.41 -11.81 -7.94
N GLU A 178 -5.23 -11.43 -6.98
CA GLU A 178 -6.08 -10.22 -7.04
C GLU A 178 -5.24 -8.94 -7.17
N ALA A 179 -4.05 -8.91 -6.57
CA ALA A 179 -3.13 -7.78 -6.71
C ALA A 179 -2.52 -7.68 -8.11
N ARG A 180 -2.50 -8.78 -8.87
CA ARG A 180 -2.00 -8.83 -10.26
C ARG A 180 -3.12 -8.74 -11.30
N ASP A 181 -4.36 -8.52 -10.89
CA ASP A 181 -5.51 -8.36 -11.79
C ASP A 181 -5.38 -7.04 -12.57
N ILE A 182 -5.17 -7.17 -13.89
CA ILE A 182 -4.94 -6.05 -14.79
C ILE A 182 -6.21 -5.22 -14.96
N GLU A 183 -7.36 -5.88 -15.08
CA GLU A 183 -8.64 -5.17 -15.28
C GLU A 183 -9.04 -4.40 -14.02
N ALA A 184 -8.85 -5.01 -12.85
CA ALA A 184 -9.06 -4.33 -11.57
C ALA A 184 -8.09 -3.13 -11.41
N ALA A 185 -6.84 -3.27 -11.82
CA ALA A 185 -5.84 -2.20 -11.76
C ALA A 185 -6.21 -1.02 -12.66
N ARG A 186 -6.63 -1.27 -13.90
CA ARG A 186 -7.09 -0.25 -14.85
C ARG A 186 -8.35 0.46 -14.36
N LYS A 187 -9.33 -0.30 -13.89
CA LYS A 187 -10.56 0.27 -13.35
C LYS A 187 -10.28 1.15 -12.12
N LEU A 188 -9.40 0.69 -11.23
CA LEU A 188 -8.97 1.50 -10.07
C LEU A 188 -8.27 2.79 -10.51
N TRP A 189 -7.40 2.71 -11.52
CA TRP A 189 -6.69 3.87 -12.07
C TRP A 189 -7.66 4.92 -12.59
N GLU A 190 -8.58 4.53 -13.49
CA GLU A 190 -9.59 5.43 -14.04
C GLU A 190 -10.47 6.10 -12.97
N ILE A 191 -10.87 5.33 -11.95
CA ILE A 191 -11.65 5.86 -10.82
C ILE A 191 -10.79 6.84 -10.00
N SER A 192 -9.51 6.51 -9.77
CA SER A 192 -8.59 7.37 -9.02
C SER A 192 -8.34 8.70 -9.74
N GLU A 193 -8.15 8.70 -11.07
CA GLU A 193 -8.05 9.93 -11.85
C GLU A 193 -9.31 10.80 -11.71
N LYS A 194 -10.50 10.20 -11.82
CA LYS A 194 -11.77 10.93 -11.65
C LYS A 194 -11.92 11.52 -10.25
N LEU A 195 -11.61 10.75 -9.22
CA LEU A 195 -11.79 11.17 -7.82
C LEU A 195 -10.78 12.25 -7.42
N THR A 196 -9.54 12.13 -7.87
CA THR A 196 -8.46 13.06 -7.50
C THR A 196 -8.34 14.25 -8.46
N SER A 197 -8.98 14.20 -9.63
CA SER A 197 -8.78 15.13 -10.74
C SER A 197 -7.30 15.23 -11.20
N VAL A 198 -6.51 14.20 -10.95
CA VAL A 198 -5.10 14.10 -11.38
C VAL A 198 -5.01 13.05 -12.48
N VAL A 199 -4.57 13.48 -13.66
CA VAL A 199 -4.42 12.64 -14.86
C VAL A 199 -2.95 12.43 -15.15
N TYR A 200 -2.57 11.21 -15.48
CA TYR A 200 -1.21 10.86 -15.85
C TYR A 200 -1.06 10.96 -17.38
N ASN A 201 -0.29 11.95 -17.84
CA ASN A 201 -0.06 12.26 -19.26
C ASN A 201 1.39 12.00 -19.66
#